data_2b070ad8d14243210a03d5098d88ed29
#
_entry.id   2b070ad8d14243210a03d5098d88ed29
#
_cell.length_a   1.000
_cell.length_b   1.000
_cell.length_c   1.000
_cell.angle_alpha   90.00
_cell.angle_beta   90.00
_cell.angle_gamma   90.00
#
_symmetry.space_group_name_H-M   'P 1'
#
loop_
_entity.id
_entity.type
_entity.pdbx_description
1 polymer ?
#
loop_
_entity_poly.entity_id
_entity_poly.type
_entity_poly.pdbx_seq_one_letter_code
_entity_poly.pdbx_strand_id
1 'polypeptide(L)'
;TGAGTLSSIDAINLALAVILAAHLGGPAMGESVLAHTIGSGPEDWWIEYPDQHPNAGSAVDHPTWALDPLEEKPLIMLIHSSGCSACIKQEEDIQEVLRDLGDDVSYLDVLYDDDIDKTWTALEIYDPTGDPGNVPVTVLLTLAPGDDGDLEVAWHSYLGSRGEERIRSYLNDAIVLYEENSEG
;
A
#
# COMPACT_ATOMS: atom_id res chain seq x y z
N THR A 1 -49.38 -53.72 19.90
CA THR A 1 -48.00 -53.84 19.36
C THR A 1 -47.88 -52.99 18.12
N GLY A 2 -47.35 -51.81 18.29
CA GLY A 2 -47.06 -50.92 17.21
C GLY A 2 -45.61 -50.42 17.39
N ALA A 3 -44.68 -50.88 16.52
CA ALA A 3 -43.36 -50.41 16.43
C ALA A 3 -43.37 -49.11 15.58
N GLY A 4 -43.10 -48.01 16.18
CA GLY A 4 -42.88 -46.71 15.46
C GLY A 4 -41.52 -46.67 14.82
N THR A 5 -41.49 -46.63 13.51
CA THR A 5 -40.29 -46.37 12.73
C THR A 5 -39.92 -44.85 12.84
N LEU A 6 -38.77 -44.56 13.42
CA LEU A 6 -38.20 -43.22 13.41
C LEU A 6 -37.90 -42.82 11.96
N SER A 7 -38.44 -41.69 11.57
CA SER A 7 -38.31 -41.12 10.23
C SER A 7 -36.87 -40.66 9.96
N SER A 8 -36.38 -40.94 8.76
CA SER A 8 -35.04 -40.58 8.28
C SER A 8 -34.72 -39.05 8.28
N ILE A 9 -35.68 -38.23 8.67
CA ILE A 9 -35.56 -36.77 8.72
C ILE A 9 -34.80 -36.29 9.97
N ASP A 10 -34.91 -37.04 11.09
CA ASP A 10 -34.28 -36.66 12.36
C ASP A 10 -32.75 -36.86 12.37
N ALA A 11 -32.25 -37.77 11.52
CA ALA A 11 -30.80 -38.03 11.41
C ALA A 11 -30.05 -36.95 10.59
N ILE A 12 -30.74 -36.29 9.68
CA ILE A 12 -30.12 -35.23 8.81
C ILE A 12 -30.01 -33.91 9.57
N ASN A 13 -30.96 -33.60 10.43
CA ASN A 13 -30.94 -32.36 11.22
C ASN A 13 -29.89 -32.38 12.34
N LEU A 14 -29.52 -33.54 12.86
CA LEU A 14 -28.47 -33.65 13.89
C LEU A 14 -27.07 -33.54 13.31
N ALA A 15 -26.87 -33.95 12.04
CA ALA A 15 -25.58 -33.84 11.36
C ALA A 15 -25.28 -32.39 10.92
N LEU A 16 -26.32 -31.61 10.60
CA LEU A 16 -26.13 -30.18 10.16
C LEU A 16 -25.82 -29.26 11.34
N ALA A 17 -26.31 -29.57 12.56
CA ALA A 17 -26.04 -28.75 13.75
C ALA A 17 -24.61 -28.87 14.27
N VAL A 18 -23.93 -30.00 13.99
CA VAL A 18 -22.54 -30.22 14.45
C VAL A 18 -21.52 -29.56 13.50
N ILE A 19 -21.86 -29.38 12.22
CA ILE A 19 -20.97 -28.75 11.24
C ILE A 19 -20.97 -27.22 11.39
N LEU A 20 -22.05 -26.62 11.87
CA LEU A 20 -22.15 -25.17 12.07
C LEU A 20 -21.40 -24.64 13.33
N ALA A 21 -21.13 -25.53 14.29
CA ALA A 21 -20.42 -25.15 15.53
C ALA A 21 -18.89 -25.19 15.41
N ALA A 22 -18.34 -25.73 14.33
CA ALA A 22 -16.89 -25.84 14.12
C ALA A 22 -16.27 -24.66 13.37
N HIS A 23 -17.06 -23.66 12.94
CA HIS A 23 -16.58 -22.49 12.20
C HIS A 23 -16.69 -21.16 12.97
N LEU A 24 -16.95 -21.21 14.28
CA LEU A 24 -17.03 -20.02 15.13
C LEU A 24 -15.90 -19.95 16.16
N GLY A 25 -14.66 -20.14 15.75
CA GLY A 25 -13.53 -20.11 16.67
C GLY A 25 -12.18 -19.99 16.00
N GLY A 26 -12.08 -19.25 14.88
CA GLY A 26 -10.81 -18.67 14.48
C GLY A 26 -10.47 -17.57 15.48
N PRO A 27 -9.17 -17.33 15.81
CA PRO A 27 -8.80 -16.13 16.51
C PRO A 27 -9.37 -14.95 15.71
N ALA A 28 -10.08 -14.04 16.37
CA ALA A 28 -10.39 -12.75 15.78
C ALA A 28 -9.03 -12.11 15.49
N MET A 29 -8.60 -12.17 14.23
CA MET A 29 -7.51 -11.35 13.72
C MET A 29 -7.98 -9.94 14.00
N GLY A 30 -7.34 -9.26 14.95
CA GLY A 30 -7.64 -7.87 15.21
C GLY A 30 -7.46 -7.15 13.88
N GLU A 31 -8.50 -6.47 13.41
CA GLU A 31 -8.46 -5.65 12.22
C GLU A 31 -7.29 -4.68 12.41
N SER A 32 -6.28 -4.76 11.53
CA SER A 32 -5.10 -3.90 11.60
C SER A 32 -5.57 -2.46 11.41
N VAL A 33 -5.30 -1.60 12.39
CA VAL A 33 -5.72 -0.20 12.31
C VAL A 33 -4.64 0.57 11.56
N LEU A 34 -4.91 0.89 10.30
CA LEU A 34 -4.05 1.77 9.51
C LEU A 34 -4.05 3.19 10.10
N ALA A 35 -2.91 3.87 10.02
CA ALA A 35 -2.81 5.27 10.39
C ALA A 35 -3.43 6.19 9.33
N HIS A 36 -3.42 5.75 8.06
CA HIS A 36 -3.97 6.48 6.91
C HIS A 36 -5.00 5.61 6.19
N THR A 37 -6.15 6.19 5.85
CA THR A 37 -7.22 5.50 5.13
C THR A 37 -6.94 5.39 3.63
N ILE A 38 -7.61 4.47 2.93
CA ILE A 38 -7.66 4.48 1.46
C ILE A 38 -8.75 5.47 1.04
N GLY A 39 -8.40 6.41 0.18
CA GLY A 39 -9.32 7.47 -0.25
C GLY A 39 -8.67 8.41 -1.26
N SER A 40 -9.20 9.64 -1.37
CA SER A 40 -8.72 10.67 -2.31
C SER A 40 -8.19 11.93 -1.64
N GLY A 41 -8.24 12.00 -0.31
CA GLY A 41 -7.76 13.14 0.47
C GLY A 41 -6.24 13.25 0.50
N PRO A 42 -5.69 14.38 0.98
CA PRO A 42 -4.26 14.68 0.90
C PRO A 42 -3.36 13.80 1.80
N GLU A 43 -3.96 13.09 2.77
CA GLU A 43 -3.24 12.20 3.70
C GLU A 43 -3.63 10.73 3.50
N ASP A 44 -4.46 10.41 2.51
CA ASP A 44 -4.92 9.05 2.24
C ASP A 44 -3.90 8.26 1.39
N TRP A 45 -4.04 6.96 1.37
CA TRP A 45 -3.54 6.09 0.32
C TRP A 45 -4.45 6.21 -0.90
N TRP A 46 -3.89 6.43 -2.07
CA TRP A 46 -4.61 6.66 -3.32
C TRP A 46 -4.52 5.45 -4.25
N ILE A 47 -5.61 5.07 -4.88
CA ILE A 47 -5.64 4.11 -5.99
C ILE A 47 -5.63 4.87 -7.32
N GLU A 48 -6.43 5.92 -7.40
CA GLU A 48 -6.46 6.88 -8.51
C GLU A 48 -5.71 8.16 -8.13
N TYR A 49 -5.59 9.11 -9.05
CA TYR A 49 -5.05 10.43 -8.71
C TYR A 49 -5.92 11.15 -7.68
N PRO A 50 -5.33 11.69 -6.61
CA PRO A 50 -6.06 12.30 -5.50
C PRO A 50 -6.73 13.64 -5.86
N ASP A 51 -7.66 14.09 -5.02
CA ASP A 51 -8.50 15.27 -5.25
C ASP A 51 -7.72 16.55 -5.58
N GLN A 52 -6.51 16.71 -5.03
CA GLN A 52 -5.66 17.88 -5.28
C GLN A 52 -4.88 17.81 -6.59
N HIS A 53 -4.86 16.66 -7.30
CA HIS A 53 -4.13 16.50 -8.54
C HIS A 53 -4.96 16.95 -9.74
N PRO A 54 -4.35 17.56 -10.80
CA PRO A 54 -5.09 17.94 -12.01
C PRO A 54 -5.84 16.80 -12.72
N ASN A 55 -5.36 15.56 -12.54
CA ASN A 55 -5.95 14.34 -13.10
C ASN A 55 -6.85 13.59 -12.08
N ALA A 56 -7.36 14.28 -11.04
CA ALA A 56 -8.14 13.65 -9.98
C ALA A 56 -9.18 12.65 -10.49
N GLY A 57 -9.24 11.46 -9.86
CA GLY A 57 -10.15 10.38 -10.22
C GLY A 57 -9.80 9.62 -11.52
N SER A 58 -8.60 9.85 -12.08
CA SER A 58 -8.11 9.05 -13.20
C SER A 58 -7.17 7.96 -12.70
N ALA A 59 -7.20 6.80 -13.37
CA ALA A 59 -6.26 5.72 -13.09
C ALA A 59 -4.80 6.16 -13.31
N VAL A 60 -3.90 5.61 -12.52
CA VAL A 60 -2.46 5.88 -12.60
C VAL A 60 -1.78 4.81 -13.43
N ASP A 61 -1.03 5.22 -14.46
CA ASP A 61 -0.22 4.31 -15.27
C ASP A 61 1.17 4.16 -14.63
N HIS A 62 1.26 3.27 -13.66
CA HIS A 62 2.50 3.00 -12.95
C HIS A 62 3.53 2.35 -13.88
N PRO A 63 4.77 2.86 -13.98
CA PRO A 63 5.78 2.28 -14.85
C PRO A 63 6.28 0.95 -14.30
N THR A 64 6.59 0.00 -15.19
CA THR A 64 7.03 -1.36 -14.84
C THR A 64 8.19 -1.36 -13.84
N TRP A 65 9.16 -0.47 -14.00
CA TRP A 65 10.30 -0.38 -13.09
C TRP A 65 9.96 0.05 -11.66
N ALA A 66 8.77 0.64 -11.43
CA ALA A 66 8.24 0.91 -10.10
C ALA A 66 7.40 -0.26 -9.57
N LEU A 67 6.81 -1.06 -10.47
CA LEU A 67 6.02 -2.24 -10.10
C LEU A 67 6.89 -3.47 -9.82
N ASP A 68 8.02 -3.64 -10.54
CA ASP A 68 8.90 -4.80 -10.36
C ASP A 68 9.30 -5.04 -8.89
N PRO A 69 9.75 -4.02 -8.10
CA PRO A 69 10.05 -4.22 -6.68
C PRO A 69 8.82 -4.56 -5.83
N LEU A 70 7.64 -4.10 -6.25
CA LEU A 70 6.37 -4.32 -5.54
C LEU A 70 5.89 -5.78 -5.65
N GLU A 71 6.43 -6.58 -6.56
CA GLU A 71 6.15 -8.02 -6.62
C GLU A 71 6.61 -8.77 -5.36
N GLU A 72 7.59 -8.24 -4.64
CA GLU A 72 8.17 -8.88 -3.45
C GLU A 72 7.82 -8.17 -2.14
N LYS A 73 7.73 -6.83 -2.16
CA LYS A 73 7.60 -5.98 -0.96
C LYS A 73 6.98 -4.62 -1.31
N PRO A 74 6.36 -3.93 -0.33
CA PRO A 74 6.02 -2.53 -0.52
C PRO A 74 7.27 -1.70 -0.84
N LEU A 75 7.08 -0.63 -1.58
CA LEU A 75 8.17 0.20 -2.11
C LEU A 75 8.16 1.59 -1.50
N ILE A 76 9.33 2.08 -1.10
CA ILE A 76 9.60 3.51 -0.95
C ILE A 76 10.57 3.96 -2.05
N MET A 77 10.24 5.05 -2.74
CA MET A 77 11.04 5.64 -3.80
C MET A 77 11.37 7.10 -3.45
N LEU A 78 12.62 7.49 -3.62
CA LEU A 78 13.06 8.89 -3.52
C LEU A 78 13.42 9.42 -4.90
N ILE A 79 12.70 10.45 -5.35
CA ILE A 79 13.02 11.19 -6.58
C ILE A 79 13.74 12.47 -6.15
N HIS A 80 15.00 12.62 -6.58
CA HIS A 80 15.87 13.68 -6.08
C HIS A 80 16.96 14.10 -7.06
N SER A 81 17.72 15.14 -6.69
CA SER A 81 18.90 15.61 -7.45
C SER A 81 20.08 15.83 -6.54
N SER A 82 21.30 15.74 -7.09
CA SER A 82 22.52 16.06 -6.37
C SER A 82 22.58 17.55 -6.01
N GLY A 83 23.18 17.88 -4.86
CA GLY A 83 23.32 19.26 -4.40
C GLY A 83 22.05 19.92 -3.84
N CYS A 84 20.93 19.22 -3.79
CA CYS A 84 19.69 19.66 -3.17
C CYS A 84 19.72 19.35 -1.67
N SER A 85 19.79 20.38 -0.81
CA SER A 85 19.89 20.19 0.64
C SER A 85 18.67 19.50 1.26
N ALA A 86 17.46 19.77 0.75
CA ALA A 86 16.25 19.10 1.18
C ALA A 86 16.24 17.62 0.77
N CYS A 87 16.83 17.29 -0.39
CA CYS A 87 16.97 15.93 -0.87
C CYS A 87 17.91 15.12 0.04
N ILE A 88 19.06 15.68 0.40
CA ILE A 88 20.02 15.05 1.32
C ILE A 88 19.35 14.77 2.66
N LYS A 89 18.60 15.75 3.20
CA LYS A 89 17.89 15.54 4.47
C LYS A 89 16.82 14.45 4.37
N GLN A 90 16.06 14.42 3.27
CA GLN A 90 15.02 13.40 3.06
C GLN A 90 15.63 12.00 2.90
N GLU A 91 16.75 11.90 2.18
CA GLU A 91 17.49 10.64 2.05
C GLU A 91 18.00 10.14 3.41
N GLU A 92 18.60 11.01 4.23
CA GLU A 92 19.03 10.66 5.59
C GLU A 92 17.87 10.12 6.44
N ASP A 93 16.70 10.78 6.41
CA ASP A 93 15.51 10.35 7.15
C ASP A 93 15.00 8.97 6.66
N ILE A 94 14.99 8.75 5.34
CA ILE A 94 14.62 7.45 4.75
C ILE A 94 15.60 6.36 5.22
N GLN A 95 16.91 6.61 5.12
CA GLN A 95 17.92 5.62 5.51
C GLN A 95 17.85 5.30 7.00
N GLU A 96 17.50 6.27 7.86
CA GLU A 96 17.27 6.04 9.28
C GLU A 96 16.11 5.08 9.52
N VAL A 97 14.99 5.29 8.83
CA VAL A 97 13.81 4.41 8.95
C VAL A 97 14.09 3.02 8.38
N LEU A 98 14.81 2.93 7.25
CA LEU A 98 15.15 1.66 6.61
C LEU A 98 16.15 0.80 7.41
N ARG A 99 16.85 1.36 8.38
CA ARG A 99 17.65 0.54 9.32
C ARG A 99 16.78 -0.42 10.14
N ASP A 100 15.54 -0.03 10.41
CA ASP A 100 14.60 -0.84 11.17
C ASP A 100 13.66 -1.66 10.25
N LEU A 101 13.25 -1.11 9.11
CA LEU A 101 12.21 -1.67 8.23
C LEU A 101 12.73 -2.18 6.88
N GLY A 102 14.04 -2.09 6.60
CA GLY A 102 14.60 -2.40 5.28
C GLY A 102 14.48 -3.87 4.86
N ASP A 103 14.25 -4.78 5.80
CA ASP A 103 13.99 -6.18 5.47
C ASP A 103 12.56 -6.40 4.91
N ASP A 104 11.62 -5.48 5.22
CA ASP A 104 10.21 -5.58 4.87
C ASP A 104 9.80 -4.61 3.74
N VAL A 105 10.71 -3.76 3.27
CA VAL A 105 10.46 -2.69 2.30
C VAL A 105 11.54 -2.68 1.22
N SER A 106 11.15 -2.46 -0.04
CA SER A 106 12.06 -2.16 -1.14
C SER A 106 12.37 -0.67 -1.18
N TYR A 107 13.63 -0.30 -1.47
CA TYR A 107 14.02 1.09 -1.69
C TYR A 107 14.47 1.31 -3.13
N LEU A 108 13.94 2.33 -3.78
CA LEU A 108 14.30 2.74 -5.12
C LEU A 108 14.79 4.18 -5.13
N ASP A 109 16.04 4.34 -5.51
CA ASP A 109 16.65 5.65 -5.72
C ASP A 109 16.47 6.11 -7.16
N VAL A 110 15.89 7.31 -7.37
CA VAL A 110 15.68 7.93 -8.67
C VAL A 110 16.40 9.28 -8.69
N LEU A 111 17.68 9.23 -9.03
CA LEU A 111 18.56 10.40 -9.06
C LEU A 111 18.51 11.05 -10.44
N TYR A 112 18.17 12.35 -10.48
CA TYR A 112 18.08 13.15 -11.71
C TYR A 112 19.39 13.13 -12.53
N ASP A 113 20.53 13.16 -11.85
CA ASP A 113 21.85 13.21 -12.47
C ASP A 113 22.24 11.87 -13.14
N ASP A 114 21.61 10.75 -12.73
CA ASP A 114 21.89 9.42 -13.28
C ASP A 114 20.98 9.07 -14.47
N ASP A 115 19.68 9.40 -14.38
CA ASP A 115 18.69 9.09 -15.42
C ASP A 115 17.61 10.18 -15.47
N ILE A 116 17.82 11.13 -16.35
CA ILE A 116 16.93 12.29 -16.52
C ILE A 116 15.55 11.86 -17.00
N ASP A 117 15.47 10.92 -17.94
CA ASP A 117 14.20 10.51 -18.54
C ASP A 117 13.34 9.74 -17.52
N LYS A 118 13.97 8.85 -16.75
CA LYS A 118 13.31 8.13 -15.65
C LYS A 118 12.81 9.09 -14.57
N THR A 119 13.63 10.08 -14.21
CA THR A 119 13.26 11.09 -13.21
C THR A 119 12.07 11.92 -13.65
N TRP A 120 12.06 12.41 -14.91
CA TRP A 120 10.92 13.16 -15.42
C TRP A 120 9.64 12.31 -15.49
N THR A 121 9.74 11.05 -15.96
CA THR A 121 8.61 10.12 -15.93
C THR A 121 8.07 9.92 -14.51
N ALA A 122 8.96 9.76 -13.53
CA ALA A 122 8.56 9.62 -12.14
C ALA A 122 7.87 10.88 -11.60
N LEU A 123 8.39 12.06 -11.89
CA LEU A 123 7.79 13.33 -11.46
C LEU A 123 6.43 13.59 -12.11
N GLU A 124 6.28 13.31 -13.42
CA GLU A 124 5.00 13.46 -14.13
C GLU A 124 3.89 12.59 -13.56
N ILE A 125 4.25 11.40 -13.02
CA ILE A 125 3.29 10.46 -12.43
C ILE A 125 3.06 10.75 -10.96
N TYR A 126 4.12 10.98 -10.20
CA TYR A 126 4.09 10.93 -8.73
C TYR A 126 4.20 12.28 -8.02
N ASP A 127 4.38 13.40 -8.74
CA ASP A 127 4.29 14.71 -8.07
C ASP A 127 2.86 14.92 -7.55
N PRO A 128 2.65 15.07 -6.23
CA PRO A 128 1.30 15.12 -5.65
C PRO A 128 0.51 16.37 -6.06
N THR A 129 1.18 17.36 -6.67
CA THR A 129 0.56 18.60 -7.14
C THR A 129 0.24 18.57 -8.63
N GLY A 130 0.82 17.60 -9.37
CA GLY A 130 0.73 17.53 -10.84
C GLY A 130 1.44 18.67 -11.56
N ASP A 131 2.38 19.35 -10.88
CA ASP A 131 3.25 20.39 -11.46
C ASP A 131 4.72 19.93 -11.29
N PRO A 132 5.18 18.96 -12.13
CA PRO A 132 6.47 18.33 -11.99
C PRO A 132 7.61 19.33 -12.16
N GLY A 133 8.65 19.19 -11.34
CA GLY A 133 9.85 20.04 -11.44
C GLY A 133 10.48 20.39 -10.10
N ASN A 134 9.87 19.96 -9.00
CA ASN A 134 10.40 20.15 -7.66
C ASN A 134 10.84 18.83 -7.04
N VAL A 135 11.96 18.84 -6.31
CA VAL A 135 12.49 17.69 -5.58
C VAL A 135 12.87 18.10 -4.14
N PRO A 136 12.93 17.16 -3.18
CA PRO A 136 12.63 15.73 -3.34
C PRO A 136 11.13 15.43 -3.41
N VAL A 137 10.75 14.39 -4.13
CA VAL A 137 9.46 13.72 -4.00
C VAL A 137 9.71 12.34 -3.43
N THR A 138 9.02 12.01 -2.34
CA THR A 138 9.00 10.66 -1.78
C THR A 138 7.69 10.00 -2.17
N VAL A 139 7.78 8.79 -2.71
CA VAL A 139 6.65 7.98 -3.17
C VAL A 139 6.64 6.66 -2.40
N LEU A 140 5.47 6.25 -1.97
CA LEU A 140 5.26 4.95 -1.35
C LEU A 140 4.23 4.18 -2.17
N LEU A 141 4.49 2.91 -2.44
CA LEU A 141 3.57 2.01 -3.13
C LEU A 141 3.36 0.74 -2.31
N THR A 142 2.12 0.25 -2.31
CA THR A 142 1.73 -1.01 -1.69
C THR A 142 0.57 -1.63 -2.48
N LEU A 143 0.07 -2.78 -2.02
CA LEU A 143 -1.11 -3.43 -2.56
C LEU A 143 -2.30 -3.22 -1.63
N ALA A 144 -3.46 -2.90 -2.19
CA ALA A 144 -4.69 -2.72 -1.43
C ALA A 144 -5.90 -3.22 -2.22
N PRO A 145 -7.03 -3.54 -1.56
CA PRO A 145 -8.26 -3.88 -2.27
C PRO A 145 -8.86 -2.63 -2.91
N GLY A 146 -9.20 -2.74 -4.20
CA GLY A 146 -9.98 -1.75 -4.91
C GLY A 146 -11.48 -1.84 -4.55
N ASP A 147 -12.28 -0.93 -5.13
CA ASP A 147 -13.72 -0.81 -4.83
C ASP A 147 -14.52 -2.07 -5.17
N ASP A 148 -14.10 -2.83 -6.17
CA ASP A 148 -14.72 -4.09 -6.61
C ASP A 148 -14.13 -5.33 -5.91
N GLY A 149 -13.14 -5.13 -5.05
CA GLY A 149 -12.42 -6.16 -4.30
C GLY A 149 -11.27 -6.80 -5.08
N ASP A 150 -10.96 -6.33 -6.27
CA ASP A 150 -9.75 -6.71 -6.99
C ASP A 150 -8.52 -6.03 -6.35
N LEU A 151 -7.36 -6.66 -6.51
CA LEU A 151 -6.12 -6.14 -5.97
C LEU A 151 -5.59 -5.00 -6.85
N GLU A 152 -5.33 -3.87 -6.24
CA GLU A 152 -4.82 -2.68 -6.91
C GLU A 152 -3.57 -2.11 -6.23
N VAL A 153 -2.84 -1.28 -6.96
CA VAL A 153 -1.69 -0.54 -6.41
C VAL A 153 -2.20 0.70 -5.69
N ALA A 154 -2.02 0.71 -4.38
CA ALA A 154 -2.21 1.91 -3.60
C ALA A 154 -0.89 2.67 -3.48
N TRP A 155 -0.95 3.99 -3.59
CA TRP A 155 0.22 4.84 -3.52
C TRP A 155 -0.03 6.10 -2.71
N HIS A 156 1.04 6.70 -2.21
CA HIS A 156 1.04 8.02 -1.61
C HIS A 156 2.33 8.74 -1.98
N SER A 157 2.28 10.05 -2.14
CA SER A 157 3.48 10.83 -2.36
C SER A 157 3.43 12.19 -1.66
N TYR A 158 4.59 12.74 -1.40
CA TYR A 158 4.70 14.10 -0.89
C TYR A 158 5.97 14.79 -1.36
N LEU A 159 5.87 16.09 -1.52
CA LEU A 159 6.95 16.98 -1.91
C LEU A 159 7.71 17.50 -0.68
N GLY A 160 9.03 17.58 -0.79
CA GLY A 160 9.93 18.12 0.22
C GLY A 160 10.29 17.12 1.32
N SER A 161 11.18 17.55 2.23
CA SER A 161 11.56 16.73 3.39
C SER A 161 10.45 16.75 4.45
N ARG A 162 10.07 15.56 4.97
CA ARG A 162 8.93 15.39 5.89
C ARG A 162 9.28 14.70 7.20
N GLY A 163 10.52 14.27 7.37
CA GLY A 163 11.02 13.64 8.60
C GLY A 163 10.63 12.17 8.77
N GLU A 164 11.35 11.51 9.64
CA GLU A 164 11.28 10.06 9.90
C GLU A 164 9.91 9.58 10.37
N GLU A 165 9.23 10.34 11.24
CA GLU A 165 7.94 9.96 11.80
C GLU A 165 6.88 9.76 10.70
N ARG A 166 6.83 10.69 9.72
CA ARG A 166 5.90 10.58 8.59
C ARG A 166 6.25 9.40 7.70
N ILE A 167 7.52 9.22 7.36
CA ILE A 167 7.99 8.09 6.55
C ILE A 167 7.60 6.78 7.22
N ARG A 168 7.90 6.63 8.50
CA ARG A 168 7.62 5.44 9.30
C ARG A 168 6.12 5.13 9.38
N SER A 169 5.29 6.15 9.55
CA SER A 169 3.83 5.99 9.62
C SER A 169 3.27 5.37 8.36
N TYR A 170 3.63 5.90 7.19
CA TYR A 170 3.19 5.33 5.91
C TYR A 170 3.82 3.97 5.61
N LEU A 171 5.09 3.74 5.95
CA LEU A 171 5.71 2.43 5.72
C LEU A 171 5.10 1.33 6.58
N ASN A 172 4.71 1.62 7.81
CA ASN A 172 3.99 0.66 8.65
C ASN A 172 2.64 0.27 8.02
N ASP A 173 1.87 1.26 7.52
CA ASP A 173 0.63 0.97 6.80
C ASP A 173 0.90 0.18 5.51
N ALA A 174 1.94 0.54 4.76
CA ALA A 174 2.32 -0.14 3.52
C ALA A 174 2.64 -1.63 3.73
N ILE A 175 3.38 -1.96 4.80
CA ILE A 175 3.70 -3.33 5.18
C ILE A 175 2.44 -4.11 5.52
N VAL A 176 1.57 -3.53 6.38
CA VAL A 176 0.30 -4.16 6.77
C VAL A 176 -0.58 -4.41 5.56
N LEU A 177 -0.79 -3.41 4.72
CA LEU A 177 -1.60 -3.54 3.49
C LEU A 177 -1.02 -4.60 2.54
N TYR A 178 0.30 -4.62 2.38
CA TYR A 178 0.97 -5.59 1.53
C TYR A 178 0.80 -7.02 2.05
N GLU A 179 1.04 -7.27 3.34
CA GLU A 179 0.91 -8.58 3.97
C GLU A 179 -0.52 -9.11 3.91
N GLU A 180 -1.53 -8.25 4.14
CA GLU A 180 -2.94 -8.64 4.09
C GLU A 180 -3.42 -8.97 2.66
N ASN A 181 -2.77 -8.45 1.62
CA ASN A 181 -3.25 -8.54 0.24
C ASN A 181 -2.35 -9.35 -0.70
N SER A 182 -1.07 -9.60 -0.37
CA SER A 182 -0.14 -10.33 -1.25
C SER A 182 -0.28 -11.86 -1.19
N GLU A 183 -0.97 -12.42 -0.19
CA GLU A 183 -1.14 -13.88 0.00
C GLU A 183 -2.38 -14.47 -0.70
N GLY A 184 -2.98 -13.78 -1.70
CA GLY A 184 -4.22 -14.16 -2.39
C GLY A 184 -4.05 -15.11 -3.58
#